data_5028d90f3f494b28f1d501f4905c2274
#
_entry.id   5028d90f3f494b28f1d501f4905c2274
#
_cell.length_a   1.000
_cell.length_b   1.000
_cell.length_c   1.000
_cell.angle_alpha   90.00
_cell.angle_beta   90.00
_cell.angle_gamma   90.00
#
_symmetry.space_group_name_H-M   'P 1'
#
loop_
_entity.id
_entity.type
_entity.pdbx_description
1 polymer ?
#
loop_
_entity_poly.entity_id
_entity_poly.type
_entity_poly.pdbx_seq_one_letter_code
_entity_poly.pdbx_strand_id
1 'polypeptide(L)'
;MYSVIVKILNTPEFSKVDCVVHSSLATLVKDYSVLTEPEIRYASNPLTHIDFLLFNKMDKSPVLTIEVDGVKYHAVGSRQAERDEMKNSVLKKCGIPILRLRTNESGEEMRIVTALREVL
;
A
#
# COMPACT_ATOMS: atom_id res chain seq x y z
N MET A 1 1.87 -9.41 -10.51
CA MET A 1 1.21 -8.16 -10.06
C MET A 1 1.89 -6.90 -10.56
N TYR A 2 3.21 -6.84 -10.48
CA TYR A 2 3.94 -5.64 -10.95
C TYR A 2 3.65 -5.32 -12.41
N SER A 3 3.61 -6.33 -13.28
CA SER A 3 3.33 -6.13 -14.70
C SER A 3 1.94 -5.54 -14.97
N VAL A 4 0.96 -5.91 -14.17
CA VAL A 4 -0.40 -5.35 -14.26
C VAL A 4 -0.38 -3.87 -13.89
N ILE A 5 0.32 -3.52 -12.82
CA ILE A 5 0.46 -2.12 -12.38
C ILE A 5 1.15 -1.29 -13.47
N VAL A 6 2.27 -1.77 -14.00
CA VAL A 6 3.02 -1.07 -15.06
C VAL A 6 2.13 -0.84 -16.28
N LYS A 7 1.35 -1.84 -16.68
CA LYS A 7 0.42 -1.73 -17.81
C LYS A 7 -0.59 -0.59 -17.56
N ILE A 8 -1.15 -0.53 -16.37
CA ILE A 8 -2.13 0.52 -16.00
C ILE A 8 -1.47 1.90 -16.04
N LEU A 9 -0.27 2.03 -15.44
CA LEU A 9 0.42 3.31 -15.35
C LEU A 9 0.95 3.82 -16.68
N ASN A 10 1.06 2.94 -17.69
CA ASN A 10 1.45 3.33 -19.04
C ASN A 10 0.31 3.91 -19.88
N THR A 11 -0.89 4.02 -19.29
CA THR A 11 -2.02 4.67 -19.98
C THR A 11 -1.96 6.19 -19.76
N PRO A 12 -2.52 6.99 -20.69
CA PRO A 12 -2.53 8.45 -20.54
C PRO A 12 -3.21 8.93 -19.25
N GLU A 13 -4.24 8.24 -18.82
CA GLU A 13 -5.00 8.60 -17.61
C GLU A 13 -4.12 8.65 -16.36
N PHE A 14 -3.14 7.75 -16.25
CA PHE A 14 -2.30 7.61 -15.07
C PHE A 14 -0.83 7.93 -15.33
N SER A 15 -0.55 8.71 -16.36
CA SER A 15 0.83 9.01 -16.77
C SER A 15 1.65 9.78 -15.74
N LYS A 16 0.98 10.43 -14.77
CA LYS A 16 1.64 11.19 -13.70
C LYS A 16 1.95 10.34 -12.46
N VAL A 17 1.60 9.07 -12.48
CA VAL A 17 1.79 8.14 -11.35
C VAL A 17 2.88 7.14 -11.71
N ASP A 18 3.75 6.86 -10.75
CA ASP A 18 4.78 5.84 -10.89
C ASP A 18 4.69 4.86 -9.71
N CYS A 19 5.43 3.76 -9.78
CA CYS A 19 5.37 2.70 -8.79
C CYS A 19 6.77 2.31 -8.33
N VAL A 20 6.92 2.10 -7.03
CA VAL A 20 8.11 1.48 -6.44
C VAL A 20 7.69 0.25 -5.66
N VAL A 21 8.50 -0.81 -5.74
CA VAL A 21 8.25 -2.08 -5.05
C VAL A 21 9.06 -2.14 -3.75
N HIS A 22 8.52 -2.86 -2.77
CA HIS A 22 9.18 -3.09 -1.48
C HIS A 22 9.65 -1.81 -0.79
N SER A 23 8.79 -0.80 -0.80
CA SER A 23 9.10 0.46 -0.13
C SER A 23 9.01 0.30 1.39
N SER A 24 9.97 0.84 2.13
CA SER A 24 9.93 0.84 3.58
C SER A 24 8.76 1.68 4.10
N LEU A 25 8.00 1.14 5.04
CA LEU A 25 6.90 1.90 5.66
C LEU A 25 7.42 3.14 6.39
N ALA A 26 8.61 3.05 6.98
CA ALA A 26 9.22 4.17 7.70
C ALA A 26 9.37 5.43 6.83
N THR A 27 9.62 5.27 5.54
CA THR A 27 9.78 6.42 4.63
C THR A 27 8.47 7.16 4.37
N LEU A 28 7.33 6.54 4.67
CA LEU A 28 6.02 7.14 4.45
C LEU A 28 5.49 7.88 5.67
N VAL A 29 6.06 7.64 6.84
CA VAL A 29 5.59 8.28 8.08
C VAL A 29 6.35 9.59 8.26
N LYS A 30 5.65 10.70 8.12
CA LYS A 30 6.22 12.04 8.29
C LYS A 30 6.11 12.55 9.72
N ASP A 31 5.09 12.12 10.45
CA ASP A 31 4.83 12.55 11.82
C ASP A 31 4.47 11.35 12.68
N TYR A 32 5.43 10.90 13.49
CA TYR A 32 5.23 9.77 14.39
C TYR A 32 4.33 10.09 15.58
N SER A 33 4.07 11.36 15.85
CA SER A 33 3.23 11.75 16.99
C SER A 33 1.76 11.31 16.87
N VAL A 34 1.31 11.00 15.65
CA VAL A 34 -0.05 10.51 15.41
C VAL A 34 -0.19 9.01 15.67
N LEU A 35 0.92 8.31 15.89
CA LEU A 35 0.96 6.87 16.07
C LEU A 35 1.04 6.50 17.54
N THR A 36 0.50 5.32 17.88
CA THR A 36 0.71 4.72 19.19
C THR A 36 2.12 4.14 19.29
N GLU A 37 2.58 3.82 20.51
CA GLU A 37 3.89 3.21 20.70
C GLU A 37 4.08 1.89 19.91
N PRO A 38 3.13 0.94 19.94
CA PRO A 38 3.25 -0.25 19.10
C PRO A 38 3.33 0.06 17.61
N GLU A 39 2.57 1.06 17.15
CA GLU A 39 2.60 1.49 15.76
C GLU A 39 3.95 2.11 15.37
N ILE A 40 4.55 2.89 16.27
CA ILE A 40 5.88 3.46 16.05
C ILE A 40 6.92 2.35 15.89
N ARG A 41 6.90 1.36 16.78
CA ARG A 41 7.82 0.23 16.69
C ARG A 41 7.66 -0.54 15.40
N TYR A 42 6.42 -0.76 14.98
CA TYR A 42 6.10 -1.47 13.75
C TYR A 42 6.57 -0.69 12.52
N ALA A 43 6.19 0.58 12.44
CA ALA A 43 6.49 1.43 11.28
C ALA A 43 7.98 1.76 11.14
N SER A 44 8.68 1.95 12.26
CA SER A 44 10.11 2.28 12.23
C SER A 44 11.02 1.07 12.01
N ASN A 45 10.48 -0.14 12.06
CA ASN A 45 11.25 -1.35 11.79
C ASN A 45 11.67 -1.38 10.32
N PRO A 46 12.97 -1.45 10.01
CA PRO A 46 13.45 -1.43 8.63
C PRO A 46 12.99 -2.63 7.80
N LEU A 47 12.48 -3.68 8.43
CA LEU A 47 11.96 -4.87 7.75
C LEU A 47 10.49 -4.73 7.37
N THR A 48 9.81 -3.68 7.81
CA THR A 48 8.40 -3.45 7.46
C THR A 48 8.30 -2.75 6.10
N HIS A 49 7.70 -3.44 5.13
CA HIS A 49 7.61 -2.97 3.75
C HIS A 49 6.17 -2.85 3.26
N ILE A 50 6.00 -2.00 2.27
CA ILE A 50 4.82 -1.93 1.41
C ILE A 50 5.15 -2.68 0.12
N ASP A 51 4.25 -3.57 -0.35
CA ASP A 51 4.52 -4.34 -1.57
C ASP A 51 4.66 -3.42 -2.78
N PHE A 52 3.70 -2.53 -2.99
CA PHE A 52 3.73 -1.56 -4.09
C PHE A 52 3.28 -0.20 -3.58
N LEU A 53 4.11 0.81 -3.79
CA LEU A 53 3.77 2.19 -3.52
C LEU A 53 3.61 2.94 -4.84
N LEU A 54 2.40 3.46 -5.09
CA LEU A 54 2.13 4.33 -6.22
C LEU A 54 2.23 5.78 -5.74
N PHE A 55 3.00 6.58 -6.45
CA PHE A 55 3.27 7.96 -6.05
C PHE A 55 3.20 8.91 -7.24
N ASN A 56 3.00 10.18 -6.96
CA ASN A 56 2.97 11.24 -7.96
C ASN A 56 4.41 11.55 -8.40
N LYS A 57 4.65 11.52 -9.71
CA LYS A 57 6.00 11.77 -10.28
C LYS A 57 6.50 13.18 -9.99
N MET A 58 5.61 14.15 -9.88
CA MET A 58 5.97 15.55 -9.74
C MET A 58 6.51 15.88 -8.35
N ASP A 59 5.76 15.52 -7.30
CA ASP A 59 6.10 15.90 -5.93
C ASP A 59 6.47 14.70 -5.05
N LYS A 60 6.45 13.49 -5.61
CA LYS A 60 6.75 12.23 -4.91
C LYS A 60 5.77 11.89 -3.80
N SER A 61 4.61 12.54 -3.74
CA SER A 61 3.61 12.25 -2.72
C SER A 61 2.99 10.86 -2.95
N PRO A 62 2.72 10.12 -1.86
CA PRO A 62 2.02 8.83 -1.97
C PRO A 62 0.61 9.02 -2.51
N VAL A 63 0.21 8.14 -3.44
CA VAL A 63 -1.12 8.14 -4.04
C VAL A 63 -1.92 6.96 -3.53
N LEU A 64 -1.35 5.77 -3.59
CA LEU A 64 -2.01 4.52 -3.22
C LEU A 64 -0.96 3.49 -2.86
N THR A 65 -1.22 2.73 -1.80
CA THR A 65 -0.44 1.54 -1.49
C THR A 65 -1.22 0.30 -1.90
N ILE A 66 -0.53 -0.69 -2.46
CA ILE A 66 -1.13 -1.97 -2.85
C ILE A 66 -0.40 -3.08 -2.12
N GLU A 67 -1.18 -3.92 -1.42
CA GLU A 67 -0.69 -5.12 -0.74
C GLU A 67 -1.29 -6.34 -1.39
N VAL A 68 -0.46 -7.34 -1.67
CA VAL A 68 -0.89 -8.60 -2.27
C VAL A 68 -0.89 -9.66 -1.18
N ASP A 69 -2.07 -10.10 -0.80
CA ASP A 69 -2.26 -11.01 0.32
C ASP A 69 -2.37 -12.45 -0.15
N GLY A 70 -1.58 -13.35 0.46
CA GLY A 70 -1.72 -14.78 0.25
C GLY A 70 -2.92 -15.34 1.00
N VAL A 71 -3.59 -16.32 0.42
CA VAL A 71 -4.84 -16.88 0.97
C VAL A 71 -4.63 -17.56 2.33
N LYS A 72 -3.44 -18.11 2.58
CA LYS A 72 -3.17 -18.99 3.73
C LYS A 72 -2.96 -18.28 5.06
N TYR A 73 -2.76 -16.97 5.09
CA TYR A 73 -2.13 -16.32 6.24
C TYR A 73 -3.00 -15.29 6.94
N HIS A 74 -4.28 -15.15 6.55
CA HIS A 74 -5.12 -14.07 7.03
C HIS A 74 -6.31 -14.54 7.87
N ALA A 75 -6.14 -15.66 8.57
CA ALA A 75 -7.13 -16.11 9.55
C ALA A 75 -7.24 -15.07 10.67
N VAL A 76 -8.47 -14.80 11.11
CA VAL A 76 -8.74 -13.87 12.22
C VAL A 76 -7.95 -14.30 13.45
N GLY A 77 -7.24 -13.35 14.08
CA GLY A 77 -6.45 -13.60 15.27
C GLY A 77 -5.05 -14.15 15.02
N SER A 78 -4.65 -14.37 13.74
CA SER A 78 -3.28 -14.77 13.41
C SER A 78 -2.32 -13.58 13.56
N ARG A 79 -1.00 -13.88 13.68
CA ARG A 79 0.03 -12.83 13.69
C ARG A 79 0.02 -12.02 12.40
N GLN A 80 -0.27 -12.67 11.28
CA GLN A 80 -0.34 -11.97 10.00
C GLN A 80 -1.54 -11.02 9.97
N ALA A 81 -2.70 -11.43 10.49
CA ALA A 81 -3.86 -10.55 10.59
C ALA A 81 -3.57 -9.34 11.49
N GLU A 82 -2.88 -9.54 12.61
CA GLU A 82 -2.48 -8.45 13.49
C GLU A 82 -1.54 -7.46 12.80
N ARG A 83 -0.57 -7.96 12.04
CA ARG A 83 0.35 -7.12 11.27
C ARG A 83 -0.39 -6.33 10.18
N ASP A 84 -1.36 -6.97 9.52
CA ASP A 84 -2.16 -6.32 8.49
C ASP A 84 -2.99 -5.19 9.09
N GLU A 85 -3.62 -5.41 10.26
CA GLU A 85 -4.35 -4.37 10.96
C GLU A 85 -3.44 -3.23 11.40
N MET A 86 -2.24 -3.53 11.87
CA MET A 86 -1.26 -2.52 12.27
C MET A 86 -0.86 -1.67 11.07
N LYS A 87 -0.58 -2.30 9.93
CA LYS A 87 -0.24 -1.59 8.69
C LYS A 87 -1.40 -0.72 8.22
N ASN A 88 -2.62 -1.25 8.24
CA ASN A 88 -3.82 -0.50 7.88
C ASN A 88 -3.98 0.75 8.75
N SER A 89 -3.79 0.59 10.06
CA SER A 89 -3.92 1.69 11.02
C SER A 89 -2.87 2.77 10.78
N VAL A 90 -1.61 2.39 10.60
CA VAL A 90 -0.52 3.33 10.34
C VAL A 90 -0.78 4.12 9.05
N LEU A 91 -1.11 3.43 7.96
CA LEU A 91 -1.36 4.09 6.67
C LEU A 91 -2.58 5.00 6.74
N LYS A 92 -3.64 4.58 7.41
CA LYS A 92 -4.83 5.42 7.60
C LYS A 92 -4.49 6.71 8.35
N LYS A 93 -3.73 6.61 9.43
CA LYS A 93 -3.30 7.78 10.21
C LYS A 93 -2.39 8.72 9.43
N CYS A 94 -1.62 8.17 8.48
CA CYS A 94 -0.78 8.95 7.57
C CYS A 94 -1.56 9.52 6.37
N GLY A 95 -2.83 9.19 6.24
CA GLY A 95 -3.67 9.65 5.13
C GLY A 95 -3.37 8.98 3.79
N ILE A 96 -2.81 7.79 3.81
CA ILE A 96 -2.42 7.05 2.61
C ILE A 96 -3.40 5.91 2.37
N PRO A 97 -4.13 5.89 1.23
CA PRO A 97 -5.04 4.80 0.92
C PRO A 97 -4.32 3.47 0.72
N ILE A 98 -4.99 2.39 1.08
CA ILE A 98 -4.48 1.03 0.89
C ILE A 98 -5.51 0.18 0.14
N LEU A 99 -5.03 -0.55 -0.86
CA LEU A 99 -5.81 -1.55 -1.59
C LEU A 99 -5.19 -2.92 -1.34
N ARG A 100 -5.97 -3.86 -0.81
CA ARG A 100 -5.53 -5.23 -0.61
C ARG A 100 -6.12 -6.13 -1.68
N LEU A 101 -5.25 -6.90 -2.33
CA LEU A 101 -5.63 -7.84 -3.38
C LEU A 101 -5.23 -9.24 -2.95
N ARG A 102 -6.07 -10.23 -3.23
CA ARG A 102 -5.75 -11.64 -3.00
C ARG A 102 -5.18 -12.25 -4.27
N THR A 103 -4.17 -13.10 -4.11
CA THR A 103 -3.48 -13.72 -5.25
C THR A 103 -4.38 -14.65 -6.07
N ASN A 104 -5.47 -15.14 -5.49
CA ASN A 104 -6.38 -16.07 -6.15
C ASN A 104 -7.67 -15.42 -6.68
N GLU A 105 -7.81 -14.11 -6.55
CA GLU A 105 -8.98 -13.39 -7.07
C GLU A 105 -8.68 -12.88 -8.48
N SER A 106 -9.74 -12.78 -9.28
CA SER A 106 -9.68 -12.15 -10.60
C SER A 106 -10.10 -10.69 -10.50
N GLY A 107 -9.82 -9.92 -11.57
CA GLY A 107 -10.25 -8.52 -11.64
C GLY A 107 -9.33 -7.53 -10.94
N GLU A 108 -8.08 -7.89 -10.67
CA GLU A 108 -7.11 -7.00 -10.03
C GLU A 108 -6.94 -5.70 -10.81
N GLU A 109 -6.85 -5.78 -12.14
CA GLU A 109 -6.67 -4.61 -13.00
C GLU A 109 -7.79 -3.60 -12.79
N MET A 110 -9.03 -4.06 -12.81
CA MET A 110 -10.20 -3.19 -12.61
C MET A 110 -10.23 -2.59 -11.21
N ARG A 111 -9.89 -3.38 -10.21
CA ARG A 111 -9.85 -2.91 -8.82
C ARG A 111 -8.79 -1.82 -8.62
N ILE A 112 -7.62 -1.98 -9.23
CA ILE A 112 -6.54 -0.99 -9.18
C ILE A 112 -6.98 0.30 -9.88
N VAL A 113 -7.54 0.19 -11.08
CA VAL A 113 -8.03 1.34 -11.85
C VAL A 113 -9.10 2.09 -11.06
N THR A 114 -10.07 1.38 -10.49
CA THR A 114 -11.13 1.98 -9.68
C THR A 114 -10.55 2.72 -8.45
N ALA A 115 -9.62 2.09 -7.74
CA ALA A 115 -8.99 2.70 -6.57
C ALA A 115 -8.21 3.97 -6.96
N LEU A 116 -7.47 3.94 -8.06
CA LEU A 116 -6.74 5.11 -8.55
C LEU A 116 -7.68 6.26 -8.91
N ARG A 117 -8.80 5.96 -9.55
CA ARG A 117 -9.80 6.98 -9.90
C ARG A 117 -10.44 7.61 -8.67
N GLU A 118 -10.58 6.85 -7.59
CA GLU A 118 -11.14 7.37 -6.34
C GLU A 118 -10.18 8.34 -5.63
N VAL A 119 -8.87 8.16 -5.76
CA VAL A 119 -7.88 8.93 -5.02
C VAL A 119 -7.21 10.03 -5.85
N LEU A 120 -7.39 10.02 -7.15
CA LEU A 120 -6.81 11.05 -8.04
C LEU A 120 -7.77 12.20 -8.37
#